data_6448dbda3be29d9c122b51b78cd326bd
#
_entry.id   6448dbda3be29d9c122b51b78cd326bd
#
_cell.length_a   1.000
_cell.length_b   1.000
_cell.length_c   1.000
_cell.angle_alpha   90.00
_cell.angle_beta   90.00
_cell.angle_gamma   90.00
#
_symmetry.space_group_name_H-M   'P 1'
#
loop_
_entity.id
_entity.type
_entity.pdbx_description
1 polymer ?
#
loop_
_entity_poly.entity_id
_entity_poly.type
_entity_poly.pdbx_seq_one_letter_code
_entity_poly.pdbx_strand_id
1 'polypeptide(L)'
;MPHESRTPLTRLDPNAPLVLDTRALSRQPGSSREMRLSVPAPENFGVEMVGVPEGAAIELDLRLEAVLEGVLVTGTATVPLEGECARCLDPIASTFEADFQELFVYPDTRSGGNADDDELRLEDDLIDLEPVLRDAVLLALPLSPLCRDDCPGLCAECGARLADDPDHHHDVADPRWAALQDLAGEMSPEPPEGGRGDSGPRGSVDQQGKQEG
;
A
#
# COMPACT_ATOMS: atom_id res chain seq x y z
N MET A 1 37.76 24.19 12.24
CA MET A 1 36.98 23.53 11.21
C MET A 1 37.39 22.07 11.19
N PRO A 2 36.61 21.13 11.77
CA PRO A 2 36.93 19.72 11.66
C PRO A 2 36.61 19.26 10.24
N HIS A 3 37.60 18.65 9.58
CA HIS A 3 37.43 17.91 8.33
C HIS A 3 36.44 16.75 8.60
N GLU A 4 35.29 16.81 8.01
CA GLU A 4 34.42 15.65 7.91
C GLU A 4 35.16 14.57 7.13
N SER A 5 35.43 13.49 7.83
CA SER A 5 36.03 12.29 7.27
C SER A 5 35.04 11.71 6.25
N ARG A 6 35.36 11.84 4.95
CA ARG A 6 34.67 11.07 3.90
C ARG A 6 34.76 9.62 4.29
N THR A 7 33.62 9.03 4.58
CA THR A 7 33.47 7.57 4.71
C THR A 7 34.09 6.94 3.45
N PRO A 8 34.99 5.95 3.56
CA PRO A 8 35.53 5.28 2.39
C PRO A 8 34.34 4.65 1.66
N LEU A 9 34.20 4.92 0.35
CA LEU A 9 33.25 4.29 -0.53
C LEU A 9 33.48 2.77 -0.40
N THR A 10 32.53 2.08 0.23
CA THR A 10 32.59 0.62 0.33
C THR A 10 32.39 0.10 -1.09
N ARG A 11 33.44 -0.51 -1.64
CA ARG A 11 33.38 -1.11 -2.97
C ARG A 11 32.27 -2.15 -3.01
N LEU A 12 31.44 -2.14 -4.06
CA LEU A 12 30.35 -3.10 -4.24
C LEU A 12 30.91 -4.52 -4.27
N ASP A 13 30.25 -5.43 -3.54
CA ASP A 13 30.55 -6.88 -3.62
C ASP A 13 29.82 -7.47 -4.82
N PRO A 14 30.55 -7.96 -5.85
CA PRO A 14 29.93 -8.55 -7.04
C PRO A 14 29.14 -9.82 -6.77
N ASN A 15 29.25 -10.41 -5.57
CA ASN A 15 28.46 -11.58 -5.16
C ASN A 15 27.23 -11.22 -4.30
N ALA A 16 27.03 -9.94 -3.98
CA ALA A 16 25.84 -9.53 -3.24
C ALA A 16 24.56 -9.76 -4.08
N PRO A 17 23.45 -10.20 -3.48
CA PRO A 17 22.26 -10.64 -4.21
C PRO A 17 21.64 -9.58 -5.13
N LEU A 18 21.79 -8.30 -4.77
CA LEU A 18 21.22 -7.14 -5.51
C LEU A 18 22.28 -6.37 -6.31
N VAL A 19 23.49 -6.89 -6.42
CA VAL A 19 24.55 -6.31 -7.26
C VAL A 19 24.58 -7.00 -8.63
N LEU A 20 24.38 -6.22 -9.68
CA LEU A 20 24.36 -6.72 -11.06
C LEU A 20 25.67 -6.44 -11.80
N ASP A 21 26.20 -7.46 -12.47
CA ASP A 21 27.37 -7.31 -13.37
C ASP A 21 26.88 -6.95 -14.78
N THR A 22 27.26 -5.76 -15.26
CA THR A 22 26.89 -5.24 -16.58
C THR A 22 27.95 -5.51 -17.67
N ARG A 23 29.08 -6.18 -17.38
CA ARG A 23 30.15 -6.45 -18.36
C ARG A 23 29.67 -7.21 -19.59
N ALA A 24 28.66 -8.06 -19.42
CA ALA A 24 28.05 -8.79 -20.53
C ALA A 24 27.17 -7.90 -21.43
N LEU A 25 26.79 -6.71 -20.95
CA LEU A 25 26.07 -5.71 -21.72
C LEU A 25 27.10 -4.87 -22.49
N SER A 26 27.05 -4.90 -23.82
CA SER A 26 27.89 -4.01 -24.62
C SER A 26 27.58 -2.55 -24.29
N ARG A 27 28.62 -1.70 -24.11
CA ARG A 27 28.45 -0.25 -23.95
C ARG A 27 27.95 0.45 -25.22
N GLN A 28 27.57 -0.31 -26.22
CA GLN A 28 27.02 0.21 -27.47
C GLN A 28 25.54 0.59 -27.24
N PRO A 29 25.17 1.87 -27.45
CA PRO A 29 23.80 2.33 -27.28
C PRO A 29 22.80 1.48 -28.07
N GLY A 30 21.71 1.08 -27.39
CA GLY A 30 20.69 0.19 -27.92
C GLY A 30 20.92 -1.30 -27.67
N SER A 31 22.09 -1.71 -27.13
CA SER A 31 22.22 -3.09 -26.65
C SER A 31 21.39 -3.28 -25.37
N SER A 32 20.64 -4.39 -25.30
CA SER A 32 19.80 -4.71 -24.15
C SER A 32 19.94 -6.16 -23.70
N ARG A 33 19.66 -6.41 -22.44
CA ARG A 33 19.65 -7.75 -21.83
C ARG A 33 18.47 -7.84 -20.87
N GLU A 34 17.70 -8.92 -21.00
CA GLU A 34 16.65 -9.28 -20.06
C GLU A 34 17.15 -10.38 -19.13
N MET A 35 16.74 -10.33 -17.87
CA MET A 35 17.07 -11.34 -16.87
C MET A 35 16.00 -11.45 -15.81
N ARG A 36 15.89 -12.65 -15.23
CA ARG A 36 15.05 -12.95 -14.07
C ARG A 36 15.92 -13.42 -12.94
N LEU A 37 15.68 -12.87 -11.77
CA LEU A 37 16.42 -13.15 -10.56
C LEU A 37 15.45 -13.44 -9.43
N SER A 38 15.84 -14.35 -8.54
CA SER A 38 15.19 -14.54 -7.26
C SER A 38 16.21 -14.22 -6.18
N VAL A 39 15.95 -13.20 -5.36
CA VAL A 39 16.88 -12.73 -4.35
C VAL A 39 16.21 -12.66 -2.98
N PRO A 40 16.97 -12.83 -1.88
CA PRO A 40 16.41 -12.67 -0.55
C PRO A 40 16.12 -11.17 -0.27
N ALA A 41 15.00 -10.89 0.41
CA ALA A 41 14.67 -9.56 0.85
C ALA A 41 15.70 -9.05 1.88
N PRO A 42 16.15 -7.80 1.76
CA PRO A 42 17.02 -7.18 2.74
C PRO A 42 16.29 -6.92 4.07
N GLU A 43 17.06 -6.65 5.12
CA GLU A 43 16.53 -6.27 6.43
C GLU A 43 15.75 -4.94 6.36
N ASN A 44 14.77 -4.77 7.24
CA ASN A 44 13.98 -3.54 7.38
C ASN A 44 13.33 -3.07 6.08
N PHE A 45 12.72 -3.99 5.35
CA PHE A 45 12.13 -3.72 4.05
C PHE A 45 10.60 -3.54 4.16
N GLY A 46 10.18 -2.42 4.73
CA GLY A 46 8.76 -2.12 4.97
C GLY A 46 8.54 -0.87 5.79
N VAL A 47 7.29 -0.65 6.14
CA VAL A 47 6.81 0.39 7.05
C VAL A 47 6.16 -0.26 8.28
N GLU A 48 5.76 0.55 9.28
CA GLU A 48 5.28 0.06 10.58
C GLU A 48 4.16 -0.99 10.49
N MET A 49 3.22 -0.83 9.53
CA MET A 49 2.02 -1.68 9.42
C MET A 49 2.17 -2.83 8.43
N VAL A 50 3.09 -2.72 7.47
CA VAL A 50 3.25 -3.72 6.40
C VAL A 50 4.66 -3.69 5.83
N GLY A 51 5.18 -4.84 5.49
CA GLY A 51 6.51 -4.95 4.88
C GLY A 51 6.75 -6.30 4.24
N VAL A 52 7.92 -6.42 3.65
CA VAL A 52 8.43 -7.67 3.09
C VAL A 52 9.20 -8.40 4.20
N PRO A 53 8.86 -9.67 4.52
CA PRO A 53 9.60 -10.43 5.51
C PRO A 53 11.09 -10.57 5.13
N GLU A 54 11.96 -10.38 6.11
CA GLU A 54 13.40 -10.54 5.92
C GLU A 54 13.75 -11.93 5.35
N GLY A 55 14.58 -11.94 4.32
CA GLY A 55 15.01 -13.18 3.64
C GLY A 55 13.93 -13.83 2.77
N ALA A 56 12.71 -13.27 2.70
CA ALA A 56 11.70 -13.74 1.77
C ALA A 56 12.17 -13.60 0.32
N ALA A 57 11.75 -14.50 -0.55
CA ALA A 57 12.12 -14.43 -1.97
C ALA A 57 11.44 -13.24 -2.66
N ILE A 58 12.25 -12.40 -3.29
CA ILE A 58 11.81 -11.33 -4.20
C ILE A 58 12.10 -11.80 -5.61
N GLU A 59 11.08 -11.84 -6.46
CA GLU A 59 11.24 -12.14 -7.88
C GLU A 59 11.40 -10.84 -8.66
N LEU A 60 12.49 -10.75 -9.45
CA LEU A 60 12.82 -9.58 -10.25
C LEU A 60 12.81 -9.95 -11.73
N ASP A 61 11.98 -9.26 -12.52
CA ASP A 61 12.04 -9.25 -13.97
C ASP A 61 12.71 -7.94 -14.42
N LEU A 62 13.92 -8.03 -14.99
CA LEU A 62 14.77 -6.88 -15.29
C LEU A 62 15.09 -6.80 -16.76
N ARG A 63 15.12 -5.56 -17.29
CA ARG A 63 15.67 -5.19 -18.57
C ARG A 63 16.75 -4.13 -18.38
N LEU A 64 17.97 -4.43 -18.76
CA LEU A 64 19.09 -3.52 -18.79
C LEU A 64 19.29 -3.04 -20.24
N GLU A 65 19.43 -1.74 -20.45
CA GLU A 65 19.65 -1.16 -21.77
C GLU A 65 20.82 -0.15 -21.71
N ALA A 66 21.82 -0.36 -22.55
CA ALA A 66 22.92 0.58 -22.67
C ALA A 66 22.44 1.83 -23.42
N VAL A 67 22.61 2.99 -22.78
CA VAL A 67 22.38 4.32 -23.36
C VAL A 67 23.67 5.11 -23.41
N LEU A 68 23.66 6.31 -24.00
CA LEU A 68 24.88 7.12 -24.14
C LEU A 68 25.53 7.48 -22.80
N GLU A 69 24.71 7.70 -21.77
CA GLU A 69 25.13 8.22 -20.48
C GLU A 69 25.37 7.13 -19.44
N GLY A 70 24.85 5.92 -19.67
CA GLY A 70 24.90 4.86 -18.66
C GLY A 70 24.15 3.60 -19.06
N VAL A 71 23.60 2.93 -18.05
CA VAL A 71 22.73 1.77 -18.17
C VAL A 71 21.37 2.10 -17.59
N LEU A 72 20.34 2.08 -18.42
CA LEU A 72 18.95 2.21 -18.00
C LEU A 72 18.48 0.82 -17.54
N VAL A 73 18.02 0.75 -16.29
CA VAL A 73 17.42 -0.46 -15.72
C VAL A 73 15.93 -0.24 -15.58
N THR A 74 15.15 -1.08 -16.23
CA THR A 74 13.70 -1.15 -16.06
C THR A 74 13.37 -2.50 -15.44
N GLY A 75 12.55 -2.51 -14.40
CA GLY A 75 12.23 -3.74 -13.70
C GLY A 75 10.87 -3.74 -13.04
N THR A 76 10.37 -4.96 -12.81
CA THR A 76 9.22 -5.24 -11.96
C THR A 76 9.69 -6.17 -10.85
N ALA A 77 9.42 -5.78 -9.60
CA ALA A 77 9.67 -6.60 -8.43
C ALA A 77 8.37 -7.18 -7.91
N THR A 78 8.29 -8.51 -7.80
CA THR A 78 7.18 -9.20 -7.14
C THR A 78 7.64 -9.58 -5.74
N VAL A 79 7.00 -9.03 -4.72
CA VAL A 79 7.37 -9.19 -3.31
C VAL A 79 6.22 -9.76 -2.48
N PRO A 80 6.49 -10.68 -1.53
CA PRO A 80 5.50 -11.06 -0.53
C PRO A 80 5.37 -9.93 0.49
N LEU A 81 4.14 -9.61 0.88
CA LEU A 81 3.84 -8.64 1.93
C LEU A 81 3.18 -9.33 3.11
N GLU A 82 3.64 -8.99 4.31
CA GLU A 82 3.00 -9.33 5.56
C GLU A 82 2.78 -8.08 6.41
N GLY A 83 1.70 -8.08 7.21
CA GLY A 83 1.38 -6.94 8.04
C GLY A 83 0.06 -7.11 8.78
N GLU A 84 -0.51 -6.00 9.20
CA GLU A 84 -1.78 -5.95 9.93
C GLU A 84 -2.77 -5.01 9.22
N CYS A 85 -4.05 -5.38 9.26
CA CYS A 85 -5.11 -4.54 8.73
C CYS A 85 -5.23 -3.24 9.55
N ALA A 86 -5.19 -2.09 8.90
CA ALA A 86 -5.28 -0.78 9.55
C ALA A 86 -6.61 -0.53 10.30
N ARG A 87 -7.65 -1.37 10.06
CA ARG A 87 -8.96 -1.22 10.69
C ARG A 87 -9.25 -2.26 11.77
N CYS A 88 -8.91 -3.52 11.55
CA CYS A 88 -9.27 -4.61 12.48
C CYS A 88 -8.07 -5.28 13.14
N LEU A 89 -6.84 -4.89 12.76
CA LEU A 89 -5.57 -5.42 13.23
C LEU A 89 -5.37 -6.93 12.96
N ASP A 90 -6.19 -7.49 12.07
CA ASP A 90 -5.98 -8.86 11.62
C ASP A 90 -4.74 -8.97 10.77
N PRO A 91 -3.98 -10.07 10.86
CA PRO A 91 -2.84 -10.30 10.01
C PRO A 91 -3.28 -10.37 8.54
N ILE A 92 -2.47 -9.77 7.68
CA ILE A 92 -2.62 -9.82 6.22
C ILE A 92 -1.37 -10.40 5.61
N ALA A 93 -1.57 -11.20 4.57
CA ALA A 93 -0.49 -11.70 3.73
C ALA A 93 -0.95 -11.60 2.27
N SER A 94 -0.13 -11.01 1.42
CA SER A 94 -0.43 -10.81 0.01
C SER A 94 0.85 -10.80 -0.82
N THR A 95 0.68 -10.74 -2.13
CA THR A 95 1.79 -10.49 -3.06
C THR A 95 1.58 -9.13 -3.70
N PHE A 96 2.66 -8.42 -3.90
CA PHE A 96 2.66 -7.06 -4.38
C PHE A 96 3.68 -6.89 -5.52
N GLU A 97 3.37 -6.07 -6.52
CA GLU A 97 4.26 -5.75 -7.62
C GLU A 97 4.63 -4.26 -7.58
N ALA A 98 5.92 -3.98 -7.70
CA ALA A 98 6.46 -2.64 -7.80
C ALA A 98 7.29 -2.51 -9.09
N ASP A 99 6.94 -1.54 -9.92
CA ASP A 99 7.68 -1.21 -11.12
C ASP A 99 8.68 -0.10 -10.82
N PHE A 100 9.85 -0.17 -11.46
CA PHE A 100 10.86 0.87 -11.36
C PHE A 100 11.62 1.04 -12.68
N GLN A 101 12.18 2.25 -12.85
CA GLN A 101 13.07 2.56 -13.95
C GLN A 101 14.09 3.58 -13.50
N GLU A 102 15.38 3.22 -13.56
CA GLU A 102 16.48 4.08 -13.10
C GLU A 102 17.66 4.05 -14.05
N LEU A 103 18.35 5.19 -14.13
CA LEU A 103 19.55 5.36 -14.94
C LEU A 103 20.79 5.32 -14.04
N PHE A 104 21.63 4.33 -14.26
CA PHE A 104 22.97 4.28 -13.65
C PHE A 104 23.99 4.85 -14.60
N VAL A 105 24.60 5.97 -14.23
CA VAL A 105 25.50 6.76 -15.08
C VAL A 105 26.91 6.15 -15.10
N TYR A 106 27.56 6.12 -16.27
CA TYR A 106 28.96 5.72 -16.37
C TYR A 106 29.87 6.68 -15.60
N PRO A 107 30.92 6.18 -14.92
CA PRO A 107 31.79 7.03 -14.11
C PRO A 107 32.53 8.12 -14.94
N ASP A 108 32.73 7.88 -16.22
CA ASP A 108 33.40 8.82 -17.14
C ASP A 108 32.46 9.89 -17.72
N THR A 109 31.14 9.77 -17.50
CA THR A 109 30.16 10.75 -18.00
C THR A 109 30.22 12.00 -17.12
N ARG A 110 30.54 13.14 -17.77
CA ARG A 110 30.47 14.43 -17.08
C ARG A 110 29.04 14.87 -16.96
N SER A 111 28.49 14.82 -15.76
CA SER A 111 27.21 15.49 -15.47
C SER A 111 27.40 16.98 -15.68
N GLY A 112 26.61 17.57 -16.58
CA GLY A 112 26.71 18.99 -16.99
C GLY A 112 26.21 20.00 -15.94
N GLY A 113 26.12 19.62 -14.68
CA GLY A 113 25.70 20.41 -13.53
C GLY A 113 26.45 19.98 -12.29
N ASN A 114 26.24 20.65 -11.18
CA ASN A 114 26.75 20.21 -9.88
C ASN A 114 26.43 18.72 -9.75
N ALA A 115 27.47 17.89 -9.50
CA ALA A 115 27.26 16.47 -9.23
C ALA A 115 26.25 16.41 -8.08
N ASP A 116 24.98 16.09 -8.39
CA ASP A 116 24.00 15.80 -7.36
C ASP A 116 24.48 14.53 -6.67
N ASP A 117 24.63 14.60 -5.35
CA ASP A 117 25.07 13.45 -4.54
C ASP A 117 24.09 12.26 -4.65
N ASP A 118 22.92 12.47 -5.26
CA ASP A 118 21.85 11.49 -5.45
C ASP A 118 21.93 10.72 -6.79
N GLU A 119 22.92 11.00 -7.65
CA GLU A 119 23.07 10.36 -8.95
C GLU A 119 23.60 8.93 -8.81
N LEU A 120 22.83 7.93 -9.26
CA LEU A 120 23.24 6.54 -9.24
C LEU A 120 24.32 6.28 -10.28
N ARG A 121 25.42 5.69 -9.87
CA ARG A 121 26.59 5.47 -10.73
C ARG A 121 27.02 4.01 -10.75
N LEU A 122 27.50 3.57 -11.92
CA LEU A 122 28.18 2.28 -12.00
C LEU A 122 29.53 2.35 -11.27
N GLU A 123 29.85 1.30 -10.52
CA GLU A 123 31.15 1.07 -9.92
C GLU A 123 31.80 -0.17 -10.54
N ASP A 124 32.91 -0.03 -11.27
CA ASP A 124 33.61 -1.15 -11.92
C ASP A 124 32.71 -2.06 -12.80
N ASP A 125 31.75 -1.47 -13.54
CA ASP A 125 30.71 -2.15 -14.32
C ASP A 125 29.68 -2.92 -13.45
N LEU A 126 29.57 -2.60 -12.16
CA LEU A 126 28.56 -3.12 -11.25
C LEU A 126 27.47 -2.07 -10.98
N ILE A 127 26.25 -2.55 -10.78
CA ILE A 127 25.09 -1.76 -10.38
C ILE A 127 24.57 -2.31 -9.06
N ASP A 128 24.35 -1.42 -8.07
CA ASP A 128 23.63 -1.74 -6.84
C ASP A 128 22.15 -1.43 -7.01
N LEU A 129 21.31 -2.47 -7.04
CA LEU A 129 19.86 -2.33 -7.15
C LEU A 129 19.15 -2.14 -5.80
N GLU A 130 19.82 -2.38 -4.66
CA GLU A 130 19.14 -2.34 -3.37
C GLU A 130 18.47 -1.00 -3.10
N PRO A 131 19.11 0.17 -3.28
CA PRO A 131 18.49 1.46 -3.04
C PRO A 131 17.24 1.69 -3.92
N VAL A 132 17.36 1.40 -5.22
CA VAL A 132 16.27 1.58 -6.18
C VAL A 132 15.08 0.67 -5.87
N LEU A 133 15.35 -0.60 -5.59
CA LEU A 133 14.34 -1.57 -5.23
C LEU A 133 13.63 -1.18 -3.93
N ARG A 134 14.41 -0.72 -2.94
CA ARG A 134 13.89 -0.25 -1.65
C ARG A 134 12.94 0.93 -1.84
N ASP A 135 13.35 1.93 -2.58
CA ASP A 135 12.55 3.13 -2.85
C ASP A 135 11.28 2.77 -3.63
N ALA A 136 11.38 1.96 -4.68
CA ALA A 136 10.24 1.54 -5.48
C ALA A 136 9.19 0.79 -4.64
N VAL A 137 9.62 -0.17 -3.83
CA VAL A 137 8.71 -0.95 -2.97
C VAL A 137 8.11 -0.08 -1.88
N LEU A 138 8.93 0.69 -1.14
CA LEU A 138 8.44 1.52 -0.03
C LEU A 138 7.43 2.58 -0.48
N LEU A 139 7.67 3.22 -1.64
CA LEU A 139 6.77 4.25 -2.17
C LEU A 139 5.44 3.67 -2.68
N ALA A 140 5.44 2.42 -3.09
CA ALA A 140 4.27 1.76 -3.63
C ALA A 140 3.47 0.97 -2.56
N LEU A 141 4.01 0.79 -1.33
CA LEU A 141 3.29 0.13 -0.24
C LEU A 141 1.99 0.87 0.12
N PRO A 142 0.91 0.14 0.41
CA PRO A 142 -0.33 0.75 0.87
C PRO A 142 -0.14 1.40 2.25
N LEU A 143 -0.40 2.71 2.36
CA LEU A 143 -0.32 3.45 3.63
C LEU A 143 -1.34 2.96 4.68
N SER A 144 -2.43 2.34 4.24
CA SER A 144 -3.48 1.81 5.10
C SER A 144 -3.90 0.44 4.57
N PRO A 145 -3.13 -0.62 4.83
CA PRO A 145 -3.44 -1.95 4.34
C PRO A 145 -4.74 -2.47 4.96
N LEU A 146 -5.56 -3.13 4.17
CA LEU A 146 -6.85 -3.68 4.61
C LEU A 146 -6.91 -5.18 4.32
N CYS A 147 -7.51 -5.95 5.25
CA CYS A 147 -7.78 -7.38 5.01
C CYS A 147 -8.84 -7.61 3.92
N ARG A 148 -9.73 -6.61 3.70
CA ARG A 148 -10.74 -6.52 2.65
C ARG A 148 -11.20 -5.07 2.52
N ASP A 149 -11.67 -4.67 1.34
CA ASP A 149 -12.04 -3.28 1.04
C ASP A 149 -13.14 -2.73 1.97
N ASP A 150 -14.10 -3.57 2.33
CA ASP A 150 -15.23 -3.26 3.19
C ASP A 150 -15.02 -3.63 4.67
N CYS A 151 -13.77 -3.76 5.12
CA CYS A 151 -13.48 -4.11 6.52
C CYS A 151 -14.15 -3.12 7.47
N PRO A 152 -15.08 -3.56 8.35
CA PRO A 152 -15.78 -2.67 9.29
C PRO A 152 -14.87 -2.19 10.42
N GLY A 153 -13.78 -2.90 10.69
CA GLY A 153 -12.81 -2.53 11.72
C GLY A 153 -13.19 -2.96 13.13
N LEU A 154 -12.61 -2.23 14.08
CA LEU A 154 -12.89 -2.34 15.51
C LEU A 154 -13.77 -1.17 15.95
N CYS A 155 -14.58 -1.41 16.97
CA CYS A 155 -15.33 -0.34 17.62
C CYS A 155 -14.37 0.62 18.32
N ALA A 156 -14.51 1.93 18.06
CA ALA A 156 -13.65 2.97 18.61
C ALA A 156 -13.77 3.13 20.14
N GLU A 157 -14.88 2.66 20.75
CA GLU A 157 -15.11 2.80 22.17
C GLU A 157 -14.63 1.60 22.98
N CYS A 158 -14.88 0.37 22.50
CA CYS A 158 -14.58 -0.85 23.28
C CYS A 158 -13.62 -1.80 22.58
N GLY A 159 -13.22 -1.54 21.34
CA GLY A 159 -12.33 -2.42 20.59
C GLY A 159 -12.97 -3.72 20.11
N ALA A 160 -14.28 -3.89 20.25
CA ALA A 160 -14.98 -5.07 19.72
C ALA A 160 -14.87 -5.13 18.18
N ARG A 161 -14.79 -6.36 17.65
CA ARG A 161 -14.74 -6.58 16.20
C ARG A 161 -16.12 -6.38 15.59
N LEU A 162 -16.28 -5.34 14.78
CA LEU A 162 -17.57 -5.04 14.14
C LEU A 162 -17.95 -6.06 13.07
N ALA A 163 -17.02 -6.88 12.62
CA ALA A 163 -17.30 -8.00 11.71
C ALA A 163 -18.07 -9.14 12.40
N ASP A 164 -17.88 -9.31 13.71
CA ASP A 164 -18.50 -10.39 14.50
C ASP A 164 -19.88 -9.98 15.01
N ASP A 165 -20.12 -8.68 15.17
CA ASP A 165 -21.40 -8.11 15.60
C ASP A 165 -21.71 -6.83 14.80
N PRO A 166 -22.35 -6.94 13.64
CA PRO A 166 -22.68 -5.81 12.77
C PRO A 166 -23.65 -4.80 13.39
N ASP A 167 -24.44 -5.23 14.37
CA ASP A 167 -25.42 -4.39 15.08
C ASP A 167 -24.81 -3.76 16.36
N HIS A 168 -23.51 -3.95 16.59
CA HIS A 168 -22.81 -3.43 17.74
C HIS A 168 -22.89 -1.90 17.81
N HIS A 169 -23.41 -1.38 18.88
CA HIS A 169 -23.51 0.06 19.12
C HIS A 169 -23.37 0.38 20.63
N HIS A 170 -23.09 1.62 20.92
CA HIS A 170 -23.03 2.16 22.27
C HIS A 170 -24.01 3.33 22.38
N ASP A 171 -24.88 3.25 23.40
CA ASP A 171 -25.81 4.34 23.71
C ASP A 171 -25.16 5.50 24.49
N VAL A 172 -23.84 5.58 24.48
CA VAL A 172 -23.10 6.61 25.21
C VAL A 172 -23.06 7.89 24.39
N ALA A 173 -23.85 8.87 24.77
CA ALA A 173 -23.74 10.21 24.21
C ALA A 173 -22.41 10.84 24.67
N ASP A 174 -21.67 11.42 23.72
CA ASP A 174 -20.47 12.19 24.03
C ASP A 174 -20.83 13.28 25.06
N PRO A 175 -20.13 13.34 26.22
CA PRO A 175 -20.41 14.33 27.26
C PRO A 175 -20.40 15.79 26.79
N ARG A 176 -19.70 16.07 25.70
CA ARG A 176 -19.68 17.42 25.05
C ARG A 176 -21.02 17.80 24.45
N TRP A 177 -21.86 16.82 24.12
CA TRP A 177 -23.18 17.01 23.52
C TRP A 177 -24.33 16.81 24.51
N ALA A 178 -24.04 16.54 25.80
CA ALA A 178 -25.05 16.29 26.84
C ALA A 178 -26.07 17.45 26.93
N ALA A 179 -25.63 18.70 26.81
CA ALA A 179 -26.52 19.86 26.80
C ALA A 179 -27.50 19.91 25.60
N LEU A 180 -27.19 19.27 24.49
CA LEU A 180 -28.07 19.19 23.32
C LEU A 180 -29.10 18.05 23.43
N GLN A 181 -28.87 17.07 24.27
CA GLN A 181 -29.84 15.98 24.52
C GLN A 181 -31.09 16.51 25.23
N ASP A 182 -30.91 17.43 26.17
CA ASP A 182 -32.04 18.09 26.87
C ASP A 182 -32.93 18.88 25.88
N LEU A 183 -32.30 19.54 24.92
CA LEU A 183 -33.02 20.25 23.84
C LEU A 183 -33.74 19.31 22.89
N ALA A 184 -33.14 18.16 22.54
CA ALA A 184 -33.74 17.16 21.67
C ALA A 184 -34.96 16.49 22.32
N GLY A 185 -34.96 16.33 23.67
CA GLY A 185 -36.08 15.87 24.45
C GLY A 185 -37.27 16.82 24.42
N GLU A 186 -37.04 18.14 24.42
CA GLU A 186 -38.09 19.17 24.34
C GLU A 186 -38.68 19.31 22.91
N MET A 187 -37.95 18.93 21.88
CA MET A 187 -38.37 19.00 20.47
C MET A 187 -39.07 17.74 19.95
N SER A 188 -39.16 16.67 20.72
CA SER A 188 -39.92 15.50 20.31
C SER A 188 -41.42 15.83 20.24
N PRO A 189 -42.07 15.73 19.06
CA PRO A 189 -43.51 16.00 18.98
C PRO A 189 -44.23 14.92 19.78
N GLU A 190 -45.11 15.34 20.71
CA GLU A 190 -46.02 14.44 21.40
C GLU A 190 -46.81 13.59 20.38
N PRO A 191 -46.94 12.28 20.60
CA PRO A 191 -47.77 11.46 19.72
C PRO A 191 -49.19 12.01 19.74
N PRO A 192 -49.90 12.16 18.60
CA PRO A 192 -51.26 12.67 18.57
C PRO A 192 -52.18 11.79 19.45
N GLU A 193 -52.74 12.44 20.46
CA GLU A 193 -53.74 11.80 21.34
C GLU A 193 -54.85 11.14 20.51
N GLY A 194 -55.12 9.92 20.84
CA GLY A 194 -56.07 9.04 20.14
C GLY A 194 -57.42 9.66 19.91
N GLY A 195 -57.78 9.84 18.66
CA GLY A 195 -59.13 10.05 18.22
C GLY A 195 -60.01 8.83 18.60
N ARG A 196 -60.94 9.05 19.50
CA ARG A 196 -61.95 8.08 19.90
C ARG A 196 -62.75 7.66 18.69
N GLY A 197 -63.03 6.37 18.66
CA GLY A 197 -63.74 5.67 17.65
C GLY A 197 -65.13 6.22 17.32
N ASP A 198 -65.45 6.17 16.09
CA ASP A 198 -66.84 6.11 15.63
C ASP A 198 -67.12 4.77 14.97
N SER A 199 -68.06 4.07 15.63
CA SER A 199 -68.59 2.80 15.23
C SER A 199 -69.73 3.01 14.25
N GLY A 200 -69.53 2.73 12.98
CA GLY A 200 -70.64 2.71 12.00
C GLY A 200 -70.56 1.47 11.10
N PRO A 201 -71.69 0.88 10.75
CA PRO A 201 -71.80 -0.55 10.44
C PRO A 201 -71.71 -0.92 8.95
N ARG A 202 -71.18 -2.10 8.75
CA ARG A 202 -71.51 -3.10 7.67
C ARG A 202 -72.05 -2.60 6.33
N GLY A 203 -71.33 -2.88 5.33
CA GLY A 203 -71.81 -3.04 3.97
C GLY A 203 -71.06 -4.20 3.30
N SER A 204 -71.66 -5.34 3.32
CA SER A 204 -71.33 -6.51 2.50
C SER A 204 -71.75 -6.24 1.06
N VAL A 205 -70.82 -6.39 0.13
CA VAL A 205 -71.17 -6.66 -1.28
C VAL A 205 -70.25 -7.76 -1.80
N ASP A 206 -70.86 -8.86 -2.08
CA ASP A 206 -70.42 -9.97 -2.89
C ASP A 206 -70.14 -9.54 -4.34
N GLN A 207 -69.33 -10.29 -4.99
CA GLN A 207 -69.38 -10.86 -6.35
C GLN A 207 -68.10 -10.76 -7.16
N GLN A 208 -67.48 -11.94 -7.26
CA GLN A 208 -67.39 -12.76 -8.48
C GLN A 208 -66.64 -12.16 -9.70
N GLY A 209 -65.64 -12.87 -10.03
CA GLY A 209 -65.51 -13.53 -11.32
C GLY A 209 -64.67 -12.82 -12.39
N LYS A 210 -63.66 -13.39 -12.79
CA LYS A 210 -63.39 -13.97 -14.13
C LYS A 210 -61.94 -13.91 -14.52
N GLN A 211 -61.42 -15.03 -14.69
CA GLN A 211 -60.53 -15.65 -15.62
C GLN A 211 -60.24 -14.93 -16.92
N GLU A 212 -59.03 -15.27 -17.44
CA GLU A 212 -58.58 -15.38 -18.82
C GLU A 212 -57.71 -14.21 -19.35
N GLY A 213 -56.54 -14.68 -19.86
CA GLY A 213 -55.68 -14.04 -20.81
C GLY A 213 -54.23 -14.39 -20.59
#